data_66da8e09b83fc5382ad6ce79a8cdd1f8
#
_entry.id   66da8e09b83fc5382ad6ce79a8cdd1f8
#
_cell.length_a   1.000
_cell.length_b   1.000
_cell.length_c   1.000
_cell.angle_alpha   90.00
_cell.angle_beta   90.00
_cell.angle_gamma   90.00
#
_symmetry.space_group_name_H-M   'P 1'
#
loop_
_entity.id
_entity.type
_entity.pdbx_description
1 polymer ?
#
loop_
_entity_poly.entity_id
_entity_poly.type
_entity_poly.pdbx_seq_one_letter_code
_entity_poly.pdbx_strand_id
1 'polypeptide(L)'
;MLAVFLWQFFSRKTDWGIPLLALASFLWCTQQIFSASSFTYAYFGNLPVDVAGLAQLFSLTVLLLFLTSRLTGKHRIFFAAFTALQGVLTLPAAVPDINSRIGVLWQDIPEWIGFCGLIGVLACMGWEWKRKNLFPSFFCPAVLTGMVVFTVWTMAVPALRREVEEQLFLGSHGYFLWRLMGLMMVATVFAALMEWVIKEITRRAETKLLAQQYEVAQSGFQNLRRHHEEVMMLRHDMKKHLTFLRQSTSDKATVEYLNNLIGQQQALSPVVQSRNQALDIILNAKLGEAAEKGIVVEVVQADAPESLPLSDANLCALMMNLLDNAIHAAGKTEKPFLRLDMHQKDGFFVFVCENAAAPEPPEKNAEKRAVTQHGLGMKIMEQIISRHGDLMEVERLTGSYRITVALPLVTLSNNA
;
A
#
# COMPACT_ATOMS: atom_id res chain seq x y z
N MET A 1 -4.23 4.32 23.92
CA MET A 1 -3.59 5.34 23.06
C MET A 1 -2.08 5.47 23.33
N LEU A 2 -1.63 5.68 24.58
CA LEU A 2 -0.20 5.77 24.89
C LEU A 2 0.60 4.53 24.48
N ALA A 3 0.08 3.33 24.74
CA ALA A 3 0.72 2.06 24.33
C ALA A 3 0.84 1.92 22.81
N VAL A 4 -0.19 2.34 22.04
CA VAL A 4 -0.18 2.34 20.58
C VAL A 4 0.81 3.36 20.04
N PHE A 5 0.89 4.54 20.69
CA PHE A 5 1.88 5.57 20.38
C PHE A 5 3.30 5.06 20.58
N LEU A 6 3.60 4.49 21.75
CA LEU A 6 4.92 3.93 22.06
C LEU A 6 5.30 2.82 21.07
N TRP A 7 4.38 1.93 20.77
CA TRP A 7 4.62 0.86 19.80
C TRP A 7 4.91 1.40 18.38
N GLN A 8 4.21 2.42 17.91
CA GLN A 8 4.45 3.06 16.60
C GLN A 8 5.76 3.85 16.58
N PHE A 9 6.08 4.54 17.66
CA PHE A 9 7.35 5.26 17.80
C PHE A 9 8.54 4.32 17.67
N PHE A 10 8.49 3.15 18.32
CA PHE A 10 9.54 2.14 18.23
C PHE A 10 9.53 1.39 16.88
N SER A 11 8.39 1.28 16.19
CA SER A 11 8.29 0.58 14.90
C SER A 11 8.74 1.39 13.69
N ARG A 12 9.23 2.63 13.85
CA ARG A 12 9.68 3.57 12.80
C ARG A 12 8.65 3.87 11.71
N LYS A 13 7.38 3.52 11.90
CA LYS A 13 6.27 3.84 10.96
C LYS A 13 5.43 4.96 11.55
N THR A 14 5.91 6.19 11.47
CA THR A 14 5.25 7.37 12.03
C THR A 14 4.09 7.86 11.17
N ASP A 15 2.87 7.44 11.52
CA ASP A 15 1.68 8.22 11.21
C ASP A 15 1.52 9.30 12.31
N TRP A 16 1.90 10.54 12.00
CA TRP A 16 1.83 11.70 12.93
C TRP A 16 0.41 11.93 13.48
N GLY A 17 -0.62 11.36 12.88
CA GLY A 17 -1.98 11.45 13.38
C GLY A 17 -2.17 10.82 14.76
N ILE A 18 -1.56 9.67 15.04
CA ILE A 18 -1.73 8.99 16.33
C ILE A 18 -1.07 9.73 17.48
N PRO A 19 0.19 10.23 17.37
CA PRO A 19 0.77 11.12 18.36
C PRO A 19 -0.08 12.35 18.69
N LEU A 20 -0.61 13.01 17.67
CA LEU A 20 -1.47 14.18 17.85
C LEU A 20 -2.74 13.83 18.62
N LEU A 21 -3.40 12.72 18.28
CA LEU A 21 -4.60 12.28 18.98
C LEU A 21 -4.31 11.87 20.43
N ALA A 22 -3.19 11.23 20.69
CA ALA A 22 -2.74 10.90 22.04
C ALA A 22 -2.51 12.16 22.87
N LEU A 23 -1.83 13.17 22.30
CA LEU A 23 -1.59 14.45 22.93
C LEU A 23 -2.91 15.21 23.21
N ALA A 24 -3.82 15.27 22.24
CA ALA A 24 -5.13 15.90 22.41
C ALA A 24 -5.92 15.23 23.55
N SER A 25 -5.94 13.89 23.59
CA SER A 25 -6.61 13.11 24.65
C SER A 25 -5.97 13.33 25.99
N PHE A 26 -4.63 13.41 26.08
CA PHE A 26 -3.92 13.69 27.32
C PHE A 26 -4.24 15.09 27.85
N LEU A 27 -4.19 16.11 27.00
CA LEU A 27 -4.52 17.49 27.36
C LEU A 27 -5.97 17.61 27.83
N TRP A 28 -6.90 16.93 27.15
CA TRP A 28 -8.30 16.91 27.54
C TRP A 28 -8.51 16.22 28.90
N CYS A 29 -7.85 15.09 29.18
CA CYS A 29 -7.85 14.44 30.50
C CYS A 29 -7.27 15.35 31.59
N THR A 30 -6.17 16.04 31.30
CA THR A 30 -5.55 17.02 32.20
C THR A 30 -6.54 18.13 32.55
N GLN A 31 -7.23 18.69 31.56
CA GLN A 31 -8.26 19.69 31.78
C GLN A 31 -9.38 19.16 32.70
N GLN A 32 -9.87 17.93 32.47
CA GLN A 32 -10.92 17.33 33.30
C GLN A 32 -10.47 17.15 34.77
N ILE A 33 -9.23 16.72 35.00
CA ILE A 33 -8.68 16.52 36.34
C ILE A 33 -8.53 17.87 37.07
N PHE A 34 -7.96 18.87 36.40
CA PHE A 34 -7.69 20.15 37.03
C PHE A 34 -8.91 21.09 37.10
N SER A 35 -9.95 20.85 36.32
CA SER A 35 -11.23 21.56 36.45
C SER A 35 -12.05 21.15 37.68
N ALA A 36 -11.75 19.98 38.28
CA ALA A 36 -12.36 19.58 39.57
C ALA A 36 -11.72 20.37 40.71
N SER A 37 -12.30 21.52 41.03
CA SER A 37 -11.77 22.48 42.02
C SER A 37 -11.43 21.85 43.39
N SER A 38 -12.22 20.91 43.90
CA SER A 38 -11.96 20.18 45.14
C SER A 38 -10.68 19.32 45.06
N PHE A 39 -10.42 18.66 43.92
CA PHE A 39 -9.24 17.83 43.73
C PHE A 39 -7.98 18.70 43.63
N THR A 40 -8.07 19.76 42.84
CA THR A 40 -6.91 20.65 42.58
C THR A 40 -6.48 21.34 43.89
N TYR A 41 -7.42 21.85 44.67
CA TYR A 41 -7.13 22.49 45.96
C TYR A 41 -6.57 21.51 47.00
N ALA A 42 -7.09 20.29 47.05
CA ALA A 42 -6.65 19.29 48.03
C ALA A 42 -5.20 18.79 47.81
N TYR A 43 -4.78 18.66 46.55
CA TYR A 43 -3.49 18.05 46.19
C TYR A 43 -2.42 19.03 45.73
N PHE A 44 -2.79 20.16 45.11
CA PHE A 44 -1.84 21.10 44.50
C PHE A 44 -1.87 22.51 45.11
N GLY A 45 -2.86 22.78 45.96
CA GLY A 45 -3.03 24.12 46.55
C GLY A 45 -3.40 25.18 45.48
N ASN A 46 -3.00 26.44 45.74
CA ASN A 46 -3.19 27.51 44.77
C ASN A 46 -2.11 27.48 43.71
N LEU A 47 -2.42 26.96 42.51
CA LEU A 47 -1.52 26.99 41.39
C LEU A 47 -1.43 28.42 40.82
N PRO A 48 -0.24 28.95 40.50
CA PRO A 48 -0.06 30.31 39.97
C PRO A 48 -0.54 30.44 38.50
N VAL A 49 -0.85 29.30 37.85
CA VAL A 49 -1.25 29.24 36.43
C VAL A 49 -2.53 28.44 36.34
N ASP A 50 -3.48 28.90 35.53
CA ASP A 50 -4.68 28.14 35.18
C ASP A 50 -4.34 26.99 34.24
N VAL A 51 -3.89 25.87 34.84
CA VAL A 51 -3.54 24.64 34.11
C VAL A 51 -4.73 24.06 33.38
N ALA A 52 -5.94 24.19 33.93
CA ALA A 52 -7.15 23.67 33.31
C ALA A 52 -7.49 24.45 32.03
N GLY A 53 -7.49 25.79 32.10
CA GLY A 53 -7.75 26.64 30.93
C GLY A 53 -6.73 26.48 29.82
N LEU A 54 -5.44 26.39 30.17
CA LEU A 54 -4.41 26.11 29.19
C LEU A 54 -4.56 24.73 28.52
N ALA A 55 -4.77 23.68 29.30
CA ALA A 55 -4.99 22.34 28.77
C ALA A 55 -6.22 22.29 27.85
N GLN A 56 -7.24 23.07 28.19
CA GLN A 56 -8.44 23.24 27.39
C GLN A 56 -8.15 23.84 25.99
N LEU A 57 -7.50 24.98 25.94
CA LEU A 57 -7.18 25.69 24.69
C LEU A 57 -6.27 24.85 23.80
N PHE A 58 -5.22 24.26 24.36
CA PHE A 58 -4.29 23.42 23.60
C PHE A 58 -4.93 22.12 23.13
N SER A 59 -5.85 21.51 23.91
CA SER A 59 -6.55 20.29 23.48
C SER A 59 -7.41 20.53 22.23
N LEU A 60 -8.10 21.67 22.14
CA LEU A 60 -8.86 22.07 20.97
C LEU A 60 -7.96 22.25 19.74
N THR A 61 -6.84 22.97 19.91
CA THR A 61 -5.87 23.20 18.84
C THR A 61 -5.31 21.90 18.29
N VAL A 62 -4.91 20.98 19.18
CA VAL A 62 -4.33 19.67 18.77
C VAL A 62 -5.38 18.77 18.15
N LEU A 63 -6.64 18.80 18.63
CA LEU A 63 -7.74 18.07 18.01
C LEU A 63 -8.02 18.59 16.60
N LEU A 64 -8.07 19.91 16.40
CA LEU A 64 -8.23 20.51 15.08
C LEU A 64 -7.07 20.13 14.14
N LEU A 65 -5.84 20.13 14.64
CA LEU A 65 -4.67 19.70 13.85
C LEU A 65 -4.79 18.24 13.41
N PHE A 66 -5.23 17.36 14.32
CA PHE A 66 -5.48 15.96 13.99
C PHE A 66 -6.57 15.82 12.93
N LEU A 67 -7.74 16.42 13.12
CA LEU A 67 -8.87 16.35 12.19
C LEU A 67 -8.49 16.93 10.81
N THR A 68 -7.75 18.06 10.79
CA THR A 68 -7.23 18.67 9.56
C THR A 68 -6.27 17.73 8.84
N SER A 69 -5.45 16.96 9.55
CA SER A 69 -4.55 15.97 8.95
C SER A 69 -5.28 14.87 8.16
N ARG A 70 -6.56 14.65 8.48
CA ARG A 70 -7.43 13.66 7.81
C ARG A 70 -8.20 14.20 6.61
N LEU A 71 -8.15 15.52 6.37
CA LEU A 71 -8.71 16.14 5.16
C LEU A 71 -7.78 15.95 3.96
N THR A 72 -8.36 16.00 2.77
CA THR A 72 -7.63 15.88 1.50
C THR A 72 -7.62 17.19 0.70
N GLY A 73 -6.64 17.34 -0.20
CA GLY A 73 -6.57 18.42 -1.16
C GLY A 73 -6.43 19.82 -0.54
N LYS A 74 -7.04 20.83 -1.17
CA LYS A 74 -6.92 22.25 -0.79
C LYS A 74 -7.50 22.56 0.59
N HIS A 75 -8.52 21.84 1.02
CA HIS A 75 -9.14 22.02 2.34
C HIS A 75 -8.16 21.72 3.48
N ARG A 76 -7.30 20.74 3.32
CA ARG A 76 -6.24 20.43 4.29
C ARG A 76 -5.30 21.60 4.53
N ILE A 77 -4.84 22.25 3.45
CA ILE A 77 -3.90 23.39 3.54
C ILE A 77 -4.57 24.58 4.22
N PHE A 78 -5.81 24.89 3.82
CA PHE A 78 -6.57 26.00 4.40
C PHE A 78 -6.77 25.81 5.92
N PHE A 79 -7.27 24.66 6.35
CA PHE A 79 -7.53 24.42 7.77
C PHE A 79 -6.24 24.21 8.58
N ALA A 80 -5.14 23.75 7.97
CA ALA A 80 -3.84 23.71 8.64
C ALA A 80 -3.33 25.13 8.95
N ALA A 81 -3.43 26.05 8.00
CA ALA A 81 -3.08 27.47 8.22
C ALA A 81 -3.99 28.11 9.27
N PHE A 82 -5.30 27.83 9.20
CA PHE A 82 -6.27 28.31 10.19
C PHE A 82 -5.96 27.80 11.60
N THR A 83 -5.66 26.51 11.75
CA THR A 83 -5.31 25.90 13.04
C THR A 83 -3.98 26.43 13.58
N ALA A 84 -3.01 26.68 12.71
CA ALA A 84 -1.75 27.31 13.10
C ALA A 84 -1.98 28.74 13.63
N LEU A 85 -2.82 29.52 12.94
CA LEU A 85 -3.18 30.86 13.38
C LEU A 85 -3.88 30.83 14.75
N GLN A 86 -4.85 29.93 14.93
CA GLN A 86 -5.55 29.75 16.20
C GLN A 86 -4.58 29.35 17.30
N GLY A 87 -3.63 28.44 17.02
CA GLY A 87 -2.57 28.05 17.96
C GLY A 87 -1.69 29.22 18.38
N VAL A 88 -1.31 30.11 17.47
CA VAL A 88 -0.56 31.32 17.79
C VAL A 88 -1.37 32.28 18.68
N LEU A 89 -2.67 32.43 18.41
CA LEU A 89 -3.55 33.27 19.22
C LEU A 89 -3.80 32.74 20.62
N THR A 90 -3.55 31.44 20.88
CA THR A 90 -3.64 30.87 22.23
C THR A 90 -2.39 31.14 23.10
N LEU A 91 -1.24 31.47 22.49
CA LEU A 91 0.01 31.69 23.23
C LEU A 91 -0.05 32.82 24.28
N PRO A 92 -0.68 33.98 24.00
CA PRO A 92 -0.81 35.04 25.01
C PRO A 92 -1.57 34.62 26.27
N ALA A 93 -2.55 33.71 26.13
CA ALA A 93 -3.29 33.18 27.27
C ALA A 93 -2.40 32.32 28.22
N ALA A 94 -1.28 31.81 27.73
CA ALA A 94 -0.32 31.02 28.53
C ALA A 94 0.58 31.88 29.42
N VAL A 95 0.63 33.21 29.22
CA VAL A 95 1.50 34.13 29.96
C VAL A 95 0.67 34.90 31.00
N PRO A 96 0.81 34.64 32.32
CA PRO A 96 -0.05 35.21 33.37
C PRO A 96 -0.08 36.74 33.36
N ASP A 97 1.05 37.40 33.18
CA ASP A 97 1.15 38.86 33.15
C ASP A 97 0.47 39.52 31.95
N ILE A 98 0.48 38.87 30.81
CA ILE A 98 -0.18 39.31 29.59
C ILE A 98 -1.68 39.12 29.74
N ASN A 99 -2.12 38.00 30.29
CA ASN A 99 -3.52 37.64 30.51
C ASN A 99 -4.23 38.64 31.41
N SER A 100 -3.58 39.09 32.49
CA SER A 100 -4.14 40.10 33.40
C SER A 100 -4.29 41.52 32.77
N ARG A 101 -3.49 41.85 31.76
CA ARG A 101 -3.49 43.16 31.09
C ARG A 101 -4.42 43.27 29.89
N ILE A 102 -4.69 42.16 29.19
CA ILE A 102 -5.44 42.14 27.94
C ILE A 102 -6.95 42.00 28.17
N GLY A 103 -7.34 41.52 29.37
CA GLY A 103 -8.74 41.39 29.79
C GLY A 103 -9.44 40.14 29.29
N VAL A 104 -10.64 39.89 29.80
CA VAL A 104 -11.45 38.67 29.59
C VAL A 104 -11.74 38.39 28.11
N LEU A 105 -11.88 39.42 27.27
CA LEU A 105 -12.17 39.25 25.84
C LEU A 105 -11.11 38.48 25.05
N TRP A 106 -9.83 38.54 25.46
CA TRP A 106 -8.77 37.82 24.77
C TRP A 106 -8.66 36.34 25.15
N GLN A 107 -9.31 35.92 26.25
CA GLN A 107 -9.42 34.51 26.60
C GLN A 107 -10.46 33.81 25.74
N ASP A 108 -11.57 34.47 25.42
CA ASP A 108 -12.70 33.91 24.69
C ASP A 108 -12.44 33.86 23.17
N ILE A 109 -11.70 34.86 22.61
CA ILE A 109 -11.47 34.93 21.16
C ILE A 109 -10.83 33.67 20.56
N PRO A 110 -9.70 33.12 21.08
CA PRO A 110 -9.11 31.90 20.55
C PRO A 110 -10.05 30.69 20.62
N GLU A 111 -10.88 30.63 21.67
CA GLU A 111 -11.86 29.57 21.86
C GLU A 111 -12.94 29.61 20.78
N TRP A 112 -13.56 30.77 20.56
CA TRP A 112 -14.57 30.96 19.50
C TRP A 112 -14.01 30.72 18.10
N ILE A 113 -12.79 31.19 17.81
CA ILE A 113 -12.10 30.91 16.54
C ILE A 113 -11.91 29.40 16.39
N GLY A 114 -11.47 28.70 17.45
CA GLY A 114 -11.29 27.26 17.45
C GLY A 114 -12.59 26.50 17.16
N PHE A 115 -13.71 26.89 17.78
CA PHE A 115 -15.02 26.27 17.50
C PHE A 115 -15.54 26.56 16.10
N CYS A 116 -15.34 27.77 15.57
CA CYS A 116 -15.64 28.06 14.16
C CYS A 116 -14.82 27.18 13.21
N GLY A 117 -13.52 27.00 13.50
CA GLY A 117 -12.66 26.08 12.78
C GLY A 117 -13.15 24.64 12.84
N LEU A 118 -13.59 24.18 14.00
CA LEU A 118 -14.14 22.84 14.21
C LEU A 118 -15.38 22.61 13.35
N ILE A 119 -16.32 23.55 13.33
CA ILE A 119 -17.52 23.49 12.48
C ILE A 119 -17.14 23.41 11.00
N GLY A 120 -16.17 24.22 10.56
CA GLY A 120 -15.68 24.19 9.18
C GLY A 120 -15.03 22.85 8.81
N VAL A 121 -14.20 22.29 9.68
CA VAL A 121 -13.59 20.96 9.49
C VAL A 121 -14.64 19.86 9.45
N LEU A 122 -15.66 19.92 10.31
CA LEU A 122 -16.78 18.96 10.30
C LEU A 122 -17.57 19.00 9.00
N ALA A 123 -17.85 20.20 8.48
CA ALA A 123 -18.52 20.37 7.19
C ALA A 123 -17.70 19.73 6.06
N CYS A 124 -16.37 19.94 6.04
CA CYS A 124 -15.49 19.30 5.08
C CYS A 124 -15.43 17.77 5.25
N MET A 125 -15.43 17.26 6.48
CA MET A 125 -15.50 15.81 6.74
C MET A 125 -16.81 15.20 6.26
N GLY A 126 -17.94 15.91 6.39
CA GLY A 126 -19.21 15.49 5.80
C GLY A 126 -19.16 15.41 4.26
N TRP A 127 -18.43 16.30 3.62
CA TRP A 127 -18.15 16.21 2.18
C TRP A 127 -17.28 15.00 1.82
N GLU A 128 -16.21 14.77 2.57
CA GLU A 128 -15.32 13.63 2.36
C GLU A 128 -15.97 12.28 2.68
N TRP A 129 -16.92 12.23 3.58
CA TRP A 129 -17.75 11.06 3.84
C TRP A 129 -18.50 10.60 2.59
N LYS A 130 -19.07 11.55 1.82
CA LYS A 130 -19.71 11.24 0.52
C LYS A 130 -18.73 10.64 -0.49
N ARG A 131 -17.44 10.93 -0.36
CA ARG A 131 -16.36 10.34 -1.18
C ARG A 131 -15.85 8.99 -0.70
N LYS A 132 -16.49 8.41 0.32
CA LYS A 132 -16.14 7.10 0.91
C LYS A 132 -14.72 7.04 1.51
N ASN A 133 -14.16 8.15 1.94
CA ASN A 133 -12.92 8.14 2.69
C ASN A 133 -13.10 7.40 4.02
N LEU A 134 -12.11 6.59 4.40
CA LEU A 134 -12.24 5.61 5.47
C LEU A 134 -12.51 6.29 6.82
N PHE A 135 -11.69 7.28 7.22
CA PHE A 135 -11.84 7.96 8.50
C PHE A 135 -13.20 8.69 8.65
N PRO A 136 -13.63 9.57 7.72
CA PRO A 136 -14.94 10.21 7.77
C PRO A 136 -16.11 9.22 7.78
N SER A 137 -15.95 8.04 7.15
CA SER A 137 -16.99 7.01 7.12
C SER A 137 -17.32 6.40 8.49
N PHE A 138 -16.38 6.46 9.42
CA PHE A 138 -16.60 6.06 10.82
C PHE A 138 -16.88 7.25 11.73
N PHE A 139 -16.18 8.34 11.51
CA PHE A 139 -16.27 9.54 12.34
C PHE A 139 -17.65 10.21 12.26
N CYS A 140 -18.15 10.48 11.06
CA CYS A 140 -19.42 11.19 10.90
C CYS A 140 -20.62 10.44 11.52
N PRO A 141 -20.81 9.12 11.24
CA PRO A 141 -21.88 8.36 11.92
C PRO A 141 -21.70 8.31 13.44
N ALA A 142 -20.46 8.18 13.96
CA ALA A 142 -20.21 8.13 15.39
C ALA A 142 -20.58 9.46 16.07
N VAL A 143 -20.23 10.60 15.47
CA VAL A 143 -20.63 11.93 15.96
C VAL A 143 -22.15 12.10 15.93
N LEU A 144 -22.80 11.76 14.81
CA LEU A 144 -24.27 11.86 14.68
C LEU A 144 -24.98 10.99 15.71
N THR A 145 -24.57 9.74 15.85
CA THR A 145 -25.14 8.81 16.84
C THR A 145 -24.94 9.34 18.26
N GLY A 146 -23.74 9.79 18.58
CA GLY A 146 -23.43 10.38 19.88
C GLY A 146 -24.26 11.63 20.18
N MET A 147 -24.49 12.50 19.20
CA MET A 147 -25.35 13.67 19.35
C MET A 147 -26.82 13.26 19.62
N VAL A 148 -27.33 12.28 18.89
CA VAL A 148 -28.70 11.77 19.11
C VAL A 148 -28.82 11.16 20.51
N VAL A 149 -27.89 10.29 20.91
CA VAL A 149 -27.88 9.68 22.25
C VAL A 149 -27.78 10.74 23.33
N PHE A 150 -26.91 11.73 23.18
CA PHE A 150 -26.78 12.84 24.13
C PHE A 150 -28.08 13.65 24.23
N THR A 151 -28.72 13.98 23.12
CA THR A 151 -29.99 14.71 23.10
C THR A 151 -31.12 13.93 23.77
N VAL A 152 -31.25 12.64 23.44
CA VAL A 152 -32.25 11.77 24.05
C VAL A 152 -32.02 11.65 25.57
N TRP A 153 -30.78 11.49 25.99
CA TRP A 153 -30.43 11.38 27.41
C TRP A 153 -30.70 12.68 28.18
N THR A 154 -30.33 13.83 27.60
CA THR A 154 -30.64 15.13 28.22
C THR A 154 -32.14 15.39 28.34
N MET A 155 -32.93 14.93 27.38
CA MET A 155 -34.39 15.04 27.44
C MET A 155 -35.04 14.05 28.46
N ALA A 156 -34.45 12.87 28.60
CA ALA A 156 -34.96 11.81 29.48
C ALA A 156 -34.65 12.06 30.96
N VAL A 157 -33.60 12.81 31.31
CA VAL A 157 -33.14 13.07 32.67
C VAL A 157 -33.46 14.52 33.07
N PRO A 158 -34.51 14.78 33.89
CA PRO A 158 -34.95 16.15 34.21
C PRO A 158 -33.88 17.01 34.90
N ALA A 159 -33.00 16.40 35.69
CA ALA A 159 -31.87 17.10 36.34
C ALA A 159 -30.86 17.61 35.31
N LEU A 160 -30.51 16.78 34.35
CA LEU A 160 -29.57 17.11 33.28
C LEU A 160 -30.17 18.14 32.31
N ARG A 161 -31.47 18.04 32.06
CA ARG A 161 -32.18 19.01 31.23
C ARG A 161 -32.14 20.42 31.88
N ARG A 162 -32.42 20.55 33.18
CA ARG A 162 -32.31 21.83 33.88
C ARG A 162 -30.91 22.40 33.86
N GLU A 163 -29.89 21.55 34.06
CA GLU A 163 -28.50 21.97 34.01
C GLU A 163 -28.12 22.49 32.63
N VAL A 164 -28.55 21.84 31.53
CA VAL A 164 -28.32 22.30 30.18
C VAL A 164 -29.09 23.60 29.86
N GLU A 165 -30.36 23.71 30.31
CA GLU A 165 -31.13 24.92 30.15
C GLU A 165 -30.50 26.11 30.91
N GLU A 166 -30.06 25.92 32.13
CA GLU A 166 -29.38 26.95 32.93
C GLU A 166 -28.05 27.37 32.27
N GLN A 167 -27.29 26.43 31.77
CA GLN A 167 -26.03 26.74 31.09
C GLN A 167 -26.22 27.48 29.74
N LEU A 168 -27.29 27.17 29.01
CA LEU A 168 -27.62 27.86 27.75
C LEU A 168 -28.15 29.29 27.98
N PHE A 169 -28.97 29.51 29.03
CA PHE A 169 -29.62 30.80 29.29
C PHE A 169 -28.78 31.75 30.16
N LEU A 170 -27.94 31.21 31.06
CA LEU A 170 -27.16 32.02 32.02
C LEU A 170 -25.77 32.42 31.52
N GLY A 171 -25.48 32.24 30.23
CA GLY A 171 -24.24 32.73 29.61
C GLY A 171 -23.00 31.86 29.81
N SER A 172 -23.13 30.70 30.47
CA SER A 172 -22.01 29.73 30.57
C SER A 172 -21.93 28.80 29.37
N HIS A 173 -22.05 29.36 28.15
CA HIS A 173 -22.02 28.63 26.89
C HIS A 173 -20.77 27.74 26.73
N GLY A 174 -19.67 28.09 27.39
CA GLY A 174 -18.43 27.32 27.38
C GLY A 174 -18.62 25.88 27.82
N TYR A 175 -19.35 25.60 28.91
CA TYR A 175 -19.52 24.24 29.42
C TYR A 175 -20.23 23.30 28.45
N PHE A 176 -21.25 23.76 27.73
CA PHE A 176 -21.96 22.96 26.75
C PHE A 176 -21.05 22.59 25.56
N LEU A 177 -20.33 23.57 25.03
CA LEU A 177 -19.38 23.36 23.92
C LEU A 177 -18.27 22.38 24.30
N TRP A 178 -17.78 22.45 25.53
CA TRP A 178 -16.74 21.53 26.02
C TRP A 178 -17.25 20.11 26.24
N ARG A 179 -18.50 19.88 26.64
CA ARG A 179 -19.10 18.55 26.65
C ARG A 179 -19.26 17.99 25.25
N LEU A 180 -19.64 18.81 24.28
CA LEU A 180 -19.70 18.44 22.88
C LEU A 180 -18.31 18.06 22.34
N MET A 181 -17.27 18.78 22.73
CA MET A 181 -15.88 18.45 22.41
C MET A 181 -15.46 17.09 22.98
N GLY A 182 -15.87 16.74 24.19
CA GLY A 182 -15.65 15.42 24.77
C GLY A 182 -16.23 14.30 23.92
N LEU A 183 -17.48 14.48 23.49
CA LEU A 183 -18.15 13.53 22.58
C LEU A 183 -17.38 13.39 21.26
N MET A 184 -16.96 14.50 20.68
CA MET A 184 -16.15 14.51 19.45
C MET A 184 -14.81 13.81 19.65
N MET A 185 -14.17 13.98 20.81
CA MET A 185 -12.92 13.30 21.13
C MET A 185 -13.11 11.77 21.14
N VAL A 186 -14.18 11.29 21.78
CA VAL A 186 -14.51 9.85 21.79
C VAL A 186 -14.77 9.34 20.38
N ALA A 187 -15.58 10.04 19.59
CA ALA A 187 -15.86 9.67 18.20
C ALA A 187 -14.57 9.66 17.33
N THR A 188 -13.67 10.62 17.58
CA THR A 188 -12.38 10.71 16.88
C THR A 188 -11.48 9.52 17.20
N VAL A 189 -11.39 9.16 18.49
CA VAL A 189 -10.62 8.00 18.93
C VAL A 189 -11.18 6.71 18.34
N PHE A 190 -12.51 6.56 18.37
CA PHE A 190 -13.18 5.41 17.78
C PHE A 190 -12.90 5.29 16.26
N ALA A 191 -13.09 6.38 15.51
CA ALA A 191 -12.85 6.40 14.07
C ALA A 191 -11.38 6.11 13.71
N ALA A 192 -10.42 6.68 14.48
CA ALA A 192 -9.00 6.42 14.28
C ALA A 192 -8.63 4.96 14.56
N LEU A 193 -9.21 4.36 15.59
CA LEU A 193 -9.00 2.94 15.90
C LEU A 193 -9.59 2.05 14.80
N MET A 194 -10.79 2.34 14.31
CA MET A 194 -11.41 1.59 13.21
C MET A 194 -10.61 1.70 11.92
N GLU A 195 -10.17 2.90 11.57
CA GLU A 195 -9.29 3.11 10.41
C GLU A 195 -8.01 2.27 10.54
N TRP A 196 -7.36 2.30 11.71
CA TRP A 196 -6.14 1.55 11.95
C TRP A 196 -6.37 0.03 11.87
N VAL A 197 -7.44 -0.49 12.50
CA VAL A 197 -7.79 -1.92 12.46
C VAL A 197 -8.02 -2.39 11.03
N ILE A 198 -8.79 -1.65 10.24
CA ILE A 198 -9.08 -2.01 8.85
C ILE A 198 -7.81 -2.00 8.01
N LYS A 199 -6.98 -0.96 8.13
CA LYS A 199 -5.68 -0.89 7.42
C LYS A 199 -4.77 -2.06 7.80
N GLU A 200 -4.72 -2.44 9.07
CA GLU A 200 -3.91 -3.56 9.53
C GLU A 200 -4.43 -4.91 9.02
N ILE A 201 -5.75 -5.13 9.03
CA ILE A 201 -6.37 -6.35 8.47
C ILE A 201 -6.08 -6.44 6.97
N THR A 202 -6.29 -5.36 6.22
CA THR A 202 -6.03 -5.31 4.78
C THR A 202 -4.57 -5.60 4.47
N ARG A 203 -3.65 -4.97 5.20
CA ARG A 203 -2.21 -5.20 5.04
C ARG A 203 -1.81 -6.66 5.32
N ARG A 204 -2.38 -7.26 6.38
CA ARG A 204 -2.13 -8.69 6.68
C ARG A 204 -2.71 -9.61 5.61
N ALA A 205 -3.88 -9.30 5.07
CA ALA A 205 -4.48 -10.06 3.99
C ALA A 205 -3.61 -10.00 2.71
N GLU A 206 -3.11 -8.81 2.34
CA GLU A 206 -2.22 -8.63 1.19
C GLU A 206 -0.90 -9.40 1.37
N THR A 207 -0.26 -9.32 2.54
CA THR A 207 0.98 -10.06 2.80
C THR A 207 0.78 -11.57 2.77
N LYS A 208 -0.33 -12.06 3.30
CA LYS A 208 -0.67 -13.49 3.26
C LYS A 208 -0.92 -13.97 1.82
N LEU A 209 -1.63 -13.18 1.03
CA LEU A 209 -1.90 -13.50 -0.38
C LEU A 209 -0.60 -13.56 -1.20
N LEU A 210 0.31 -12.60 -1.00
CA LEU A 210 1.64 -12.60 -1.65
C LEU A 210 2.47 -13.81 -1.27
N ALA A 211 2.45 -14.21 0.03
CA ALA A 211 3.15 -15.40 0.50
C ALA A 211 2.61 -16.70 -0.14
N GLN A 212 1.30 -16.82 -0.25
CA GLN A 212 0.67 -17.97 -0.92
C GLN A 212 1.04 -18.06 -2.40
N GLN A 213 1.07 -16.93 -3.10
CA GLN A 213 1.46 -16.91 -4.51
C GLN A 213 2.93 -17.27 -4.72
N TYR A 214 3.80 -16.80 -3.82
CA TYR A 214 5.21 -17.20 -3.85
C TYR A 214 5.37 -18.71 -3.67
N GLU A 215 4.63 -19.32 -2.75
CA GLU A 215 4.63 -20.76 -2.52
C GLU A 215 4.14 -21.55 -3.75
N VAL A 216 3.07 -21.08 -4.40
CA VAL A 216 2.55 -21.66 -5.64
C VAL A 216 3.58 -21.55 -6.78
N ALA A 217 4.22 -20.40 -6.94
CA ALA A 217 5.25 -20.22 -7.96
C ALA A 217 6.47 -21.14 -7.71
N GLN A 218 6.90 -21.27 -6.45
CA GLN A 218 8.01 -22.14 -6.08
C GLN A 218 7.70 -23.61 -6.34
N SER A 219 6.51 -24.07 -5.95
CA SER A 219 6.09 -25.45 -6.21
C SER A 219 5.93 -25.74 -7.70
N GLY A 220 5.39 -24.79 -8.46
CA GLY A 220 5.30 -24.85 -9.92
C GLY A 220 6.67 -25.00 -10.59
N PHE A 221 7.65 -24.20 -10.16
CA PHE A 221 9.02 -24.32 -10.66
C PHE A 221 9.66 -25.68 -10.34
N GLN A 222 9.50 -26.18 -9.12
CA GLN A 222 10.03 -27.50 -8.75
C GLN A 222 9.43 -28.61 -9.59
N ASN A 223 8.13 -28.57 -9.88
CA ASN A 223 7.47 -29.53 -10.76
C ASN A 223 7.98 -29.41 -12.20
N LEU A 224 8.10 -28.21 -12.73
CA LEU A 224 8.61 -27.95 -14.08
C LEU A 224 10.06 -28.49 -14.23
N ARG A 225 10.91 -28.21 -13.24
CA ARG A 225 12.28 -28.72 -13.20
C ARG A 225 12.32 -30.24 -13.19
N ARG A 226 11.50 -30.90 -12.36
CA ARG A 226 11.42 -32.35 -12.29
C ARG A 226 11.00 -32.96 -13.64
N HIS A 227 9.94 -32.43 -14.24
CA HIS A 227 9.51 -32.89 -15.57
C HIS A 227 10.58 -32.66 -16.65
N HIS A 228 11.29 -31.54 -16.60
CA HIS A 228 12.39 -31.31 -17.52
C HIS A 228 13.52 -32.34 -17.36
N GLU A 229 13.90 -32.63 -16.13
CA GLU A 229 14.92 -33.66 -15.82
C GLU A 229 14.47 -35.06 -16.31
N GLU A 230 13.21 -35.44 -16.08
CA GLU A 230 12.63 -36.69 -16.58
C GLU A 230 12.63 -36.78 -18.11
N VAL A 231 12.20 -35.72 -18.79
CA VAL A 231 12.22 -35.67 -20.26
C VAL A 231 13.65 -35.77 -20.81
N MET A 232 14.61 -35.09 -20.17
CA MET A 232 16.01 -35.14 -20.59
C MET A 232 16.61 -36.56 -20.39
N MET A 233 16.29 -37.23 -19.30
CA MET A 233 16.70 -38.63 -19.08
C MET A 233 16.10 -39.55 -20.16
N LEU A 234 14.79 -39.47 -20.40
CA LEU A 234 14.12 -40.25 -21.44
C LEU A 234 14.73 -40.01 -22.84
N ARG A 235 15.01 -38.79 -23.20
CA ARG A 235 15.65 -38.46 -24.47
C ARG A 235 17.05 -39.04 -24.58
N HIS A 236 17.83 -38.99 -23.50
CA HIS A 236 19.16 -39.55 -23.46
C HIS A 236 19.13 -41.08 -23.62
N ASP A 237 18.22 -41.75 -22.93
CA ASP A 237 18.11 -43.18 -23.01
C ASP A 237 17.58 -43.66 -24.37
N MET A 238 16.59 -42.93 -24.92
CA MET A 238 16.09 -43.17 -26.28
C MET A 238 17.20 -43.00 -27.33
N LYS A 239 18.03 -41.96 -27.22
CA LYS A 239 19.19 -41.78 -28.09
C LYS A 239 20.18 -42.93 -27.98
N LYS A 240 20.47 -43.45 -26.77
CA LYS A 240 21.32 -44.62 -26.58
C LYS A 240 20.73 -45.86 -27.24
N HIS A 241 19.44 -46.12 -27.06
CA HIS A 241 18.76 -47.29 -27.67
C HIS A 241 18.77 -47.20 -29.18
N LEU A 242 18.44 -46.02 -29.78
CA LEU A 242 18.50 -45.83 -31.24
C LEU A 242 19.92 -45.99 -31.79
N THR A 243 20.92 -45.48 -31.08
CA THR A 243 22.33 -45.63 -31.46
C THR A 243 22.78 -47.11 -31.41
N PHE A 244 22.37 -47.83 -30.37
CA PHE A 244 22.66 -49.28 -30.27
C PHE A 244 22.00 -50.10 -31.39
N LEU A 245 20.71 -49.86 -31.69
CA LEU A 245 19.98 -50.49 -32.77
C LEU A 245 20.66 -50.20 -34.13
N ARG A 246 21.08 -48.95 -34.37
CA ARG A 246 21.81 -48.57 -35.58
C ARG A 246 23.12 -49.34 -35.75
N GLN A 247 23.87 -49.57 -34.65
CA GLN A 247 25.11 -50.34 -34.67
C GLN A 247 24.90 -51.85 -34.86
N SER A 248 23.74 -52.36 -34.45
CA SER A 248 23.40 -53.77 -34.48
C SER A 248 22.76 -54.21 -35.83
N THR A 249 22.43 -53.26 -36.71
CA THR A 249 21.73 -53.53 -37.97
C THR A 249 22.66 -53.29 -39.15
N SER A 250 22.70 -54.22 -40.13
CA SER A 250 23.45 -54.09 -41.38
C SER A 250 22.59 -53.71 -42.57
N ASP A 251 21.28 -53.62 -42.41
CA ASP A 251 20.34 -53.23 -43.46
C ASP A 251 20.36 -51.74 -43.70
N LYS A 252 20.69 -51.32 -44.92
CA LYS A 252 20.82 -49.88 -45.27
C LYS A 252 19.52 -49.07 -45.08
N ALA A 253 18.36 -49.61 -45.40
CA ALA A 253 17.11 -48.89 -45.26
C ALA A 253 16.78 -48.65 -43.77
N THR A 254 17.01 -49.63 -42.91
CA THR A 254 16.82 -49.53 -41.46
C THR A 254 17.82 -48.52 -40.84
N VAL A 255 19.07 -48.51 -41.29
CA VAL A 255 20.09 -47.52 -40.84
C VAL A 255 19.71 -46.08 -41.22
N GLU A 256 19.20 -45.88 -42.43
CA GLU A 256 18.74 -44.57 -42.87
C GLU A 256 17.52 -44.09 -42.07
N TYR A 257 16.57 -44.97 -41.81
CA TYR A 257 15.40 -44.66 -40.95
C TYR A 257 15.81 -44.30 -39.52
N LEU A 258 16.75 -45.06 -38.91
CA LEU A 258 17.26 -44.76 -37.58
C LEU A 258 18.03 -43.44 -37.52
N ASN A 259 18.80 -43.12 -38.55
CA ASN A 259 19.51 -41.81 -38.68
C ASN A 259 18.49 -40.66 -38.76
N ASN A 260 17.41 -40.83 -39.50
CA ASN A 260 16.33 -39.82 -39.59
C ASN A 260 15.64 -39.62 -38.24
N LEU A 261 15.35 -40.69 -37.49
CA LEU A 261 14.77 -40.60 -36.13
C LEU A 261 15.73 -39.90 -35.16
N ILE A 262 17.01 -40.23 -35.19
CA ILE A 262 18.03 -39.57 -34.35
C ILE A 262 18.14 -38.06 -34.76
N GLY A 263 18.06 -37.77 -36.05
CA GLY A 263 18.07 -36.40 -36.54
C GLY A 263 16.85 -35.60 -36.15
N GLN A 264 15.64 -36.20 -36.23
CA GLN A 264 14.39 -35.59 -35.73
C GLN A 264 14.42 -35.31 -34.22
N GLN A 265 14.98 -36.21 -33.42
CA GLN A 265 15.19 -35.99 -32.00
C GLN A 265 16.16 -34.82 -31.72
N GLN A 266 17.17 -34.57 -32.59
CA GLN A 266 18.07 -33.46 -32.46
C GLN A 266 17.42 -32.14 -32.93
N ALA A 267 16.51 -32.19 -33.89
CA ALA A 267 15.76 -31.02 -34.37
C ALA A 267 14.76 -30.47 -33.35
N LEU A 268 14.36 -31.27 -32.37
CA LEU A 268 13.59 -30.84 -31.18
C LEU A 268 14.50 -30.15 -30.14
N SER A 269 15.50 -29.39 -30.59
CA SER A 269 16.38 -28.62 -29.70
C SER A 269 15.59 -27.54 -28.97
N PRO A 270 15.96 -27.20 -27.73
CA PRO A 270 15.34 -26.12 -27.01
C PRO A 270 15.46 -24.82 -27.80
N VAL A 271 14.40 -24.02 -27.82
CA VAL A 271 14.34 -22.73 -28.52
C VAL A 271 15.35 -21.74 -27.93
N VAL A 272 15.57 -21.85 -26.60
CA VAL A 272 16.53 -21.04 -25.85
C VAL A 272 17.57 -21.95 -25.22
N GLN A 273 18.81 -21.61 -25.39
CA GLN A 273 19.96 -22.23 -24.73
C GLN A 273 20.94 -21.11 -24.31
N SER A 274 20.83 -20.72 -23.04
CA SER A 274 21.71 -19.77 -22.40
C SER A 274 22.70 -20.47 -21.47
N ARG A 275 23.41 -19.74 -20.64
CA ARG A 275 24.24 -20.33 -19.57
C ARG A 275 23.49 -20.56 -18.27
N ASN A 276 22.26 -20.05 -18.16
CA ASN A 276 21.43 -20.15 -16.96
C ASN A 276 20.37 -21.25 -17.11
N GLN A 277 20.56 -22.37 -16.44
CA GLN A 277 19.66 -23.53 -16.53
C GLN A 277 18.23 -23.22 -16.09
N ALA A 278 18.04 -22.45 -15.01
CA ALA A 278 16.72 -22.13 -14.49
C ALA A 278 15.92 -21.27 -15.50
N LEU A 279 16.60 -20.30 -16.11
CA LEU A 279 16.00 -19.43 -17.13
C LEU A 279 15.63 -20.24 -18.38
N ASP A 280 16.53 -21.14 -18.83
CA ASP A 280 16.28 -22.00 -20.00
C ASP A 280 15.06 -22.90 -19.81
N ILE A 281 14.89 -23.50 -18.64
CA ILE A 281 13.74 -24.36 -18.31
C ILE A 281 12.45 -23.55 -18.40
N ILE A 282 12.41 -22.38 -17.79
CA ILE A 282 11.22 -21.52 -17.76
C ILE A 282 10.88 -21.02 -19.16
N LEU A 283 11.86 -20.49 -19.88
CA LEU A 283 11.67 -19.93 -21.22
C LEU A 283 11.20 -21.01 -22.21
N ASN A 284 11.87 -22.15 -22.27
CA ASN A 284 11.48 -23.21 -23.21
C ASN A 284 10.08 -23.74 -22.96
N ALA A 285 9.65 -23.85 -21.70
CA ALA A 285 8.28 -24.23 -21.36
C ALA A 285 7.27 -23.17 -21.84
N LYS A 286 7.53 -21.89 -21.58
CA LYS A 286 6.60 -20.80 -21.93
C LYS A 286 6.56 -20.48 -23.43
N LEU A 287 7.71 -20.58 -24.10
CA LEU A 287 7.78 -20.40 -25.54
C LEU A 287 7.11 -21.57 -26.29
N GLY A 288 7.20 -22.79 -25.75
CA GLY A 288 6.43 -23.94 -26.22
C GLY A 288 4.91 -23.68 -26.10
N GLU A 289 4.43 -23.22 -24.96
CA GLU A 289 3.02 -22.85 -24.73
C GLU A 289 2.58 -21.74 -25.70
N ALA A 290 3.42 -20.73 -25.94
CA ALA A 290 3.13 -19.65 -26.89
C ALA A 290 2.99 -20.18 -28.32
N ALA A 291 3.90 -21.06 -28.76
CA ALA A 291 3.87 -21.67 -30.08
C ALA A 291 2.61 -22.55 -30.27
N GLU A 292 2.23 -23.34 -29.27
CA GLU A 292 1.00 -24.13 -29.29
C GLU A 292 -0.27 -23.26 -29.43
N LYS A 293 -0.24 -22.02 -28.90
CA LYS A 293 -1.30 -21.01 -29.07
C LYS A 293 -1.25 -20.26 -30.39
N GLY A 294 -0.33 -20.61 -31.29
CA GLY A 294 -0.17 -19.98 -32.59
C GLY A 294 0.51 -18.59 -32.54
N ILE A 295 1.22 -18.28 -31.47
CA ILE A 295 1.98 -17.02 -31.31
C ILE A 295 3.35 -17.20 -31.99
N VAL A 296 3.71 -16.27 -32.88
CA VAL A 296 5.03 -16.29 -33.54
C VAL A 296 6.10 -15.89 -32.51
N VAL A 297 7.00 -16.81 -32.19
CA VAL A 297 8.08 -16.60 -31.23
C VAL A 297 9.39 -16.25 -31.94
N GLU A 298 10.02 -15.16 -31.52
CA GLU A 298 11.32 -14.72 -32.01
C GLU A 298 12.26 -14.50 -30.81
N VAL A 299 13.40 -15.19 -30.81
CA VAL A 299 14.48 -14.97 -29.82
C VAL A 299 15.65 -14.28 -30.56
N VAL A 300 15.87 -13.01 -30.23
CA VAL A 300 16.91 -12.18 -30.90
C VAL A 300 18.28 -12.57 -30.38
N GLN A 301 18.44 -12.63 -29.08
CA GLN A 301 19.65 -13.03 -28.38
C GLN A 301 19.32 -13.78 -27.09
N ALA A 302 20.17 -14.74 -26.72
CA ALA A 302 19.98 -15.56 -25.52
C ALA A 302 21.28 -15.65 -24.70
N ASP A 303 21.88 -14.49 -24.35
CA ASP A 303 23.11 -14.43 -23.55
C ASP A 303 22.78 -14.07 -22.09
N ALA A 304 22.55 -15.10 -21.26
CA ALA A 304 22.37 -14.94 -19.83
C ALA A 304 23.61 -15.46 -19.07
N PRO A 305 23.99 -14.83 -17.95
CA PRO A 305 25.07 -15.32 -17.10
C PRO A 305 24.66 -16.62 -16.39
N GLU A 306 25.62 -17.44 -16.00
CA GLU A 306 25.39 -18.72 -15.31
C GLU A 306 24.59 -18.54 -14.02
N SER A 307 24.85 -17.48 -13.26
CA SER A 307 24.12 -17.12 -12.06
C SER A 307 23.56 -15.69 -12.14
N LEU A 308 22.32 -15.52 -11.70
CA LEU A 308 21.66 -14.23 -11.59
C LEU A 308 21.55 -13.84 -10.09
N PRO A 309 21.44 -12.55 -9.75
CA PRO A 309 21.32 -12.09 -8.36
C PRO A 309 19.95 -12.39 -7.73
N LEU A 310 19.14 -13.20 -8.39
CA LEU A 310 17.84 -13.67 -7.94
C LEU A 310 17.90 -15.16 -7.60
N SER A 311 17.16 -15.57 -6.56
CA SER A 311 16.92 -16.99 -6.34
C SER A 311 16.11 -17.59 -7.48
N ASP A 312 16.26 -18.88 -7.77
CA ASP A 312 15.50 -19.59 -8.80
C ASP A 312 13.98 -19.38 -8.65
N ALA A 313 13.47 -19.33 -7.41
CA ALA A 313 12.06 -19.08 -7.12
C ALA A 313 11.62 -17.65 -7.50
N ASN A 314 12.45 -16.64 -7.20
CA ASN A 314 12.18 -15.25 -7.59
C ASN A 314 12.28 -15.08 -9.11
N LEU A 315 13.28 -15.70 -9.74
CA LEU A 315 13.44 -15.71 -11.19
C LEU A 315 12.23 -16.36 -11.87
N CYS A 316 11.78 -17.50 -11.36
CA CYS A 316 10.59 -18.19 -11.84
C CYS A 316 9.34 -17.30 -11.69
N ALA A 317 9.11 -16.75 -10.49
CA ALA A 317 7.96 -15.89 -10.25
C ALA A 317 7.96 -14.66 -11.17
N LEU A 318 9.11 -14.05 -11.39
CA LEU A 318 9.28 -12.89 -12.29
C LEU A 318 8.98 -13.27 -13.75
N MET A 319 9.67 -14.29 -14.26
CA MET A 319 9.58 -14.70 -15.67
C MET A 319 8.22 -15.30 -16.01
N MET A 320 7.62 -16.12 -15.13
CA MET A 320 6.29 -16.68 -15.33
C MET A 320 5.25 -15.58 -15.42
N ASN A 321 5.21 -14.63 -14.48
CA ASN A 321 4.26 -13.52 -14.52
C ASN A 321 4.43 -12.64 -15.76
N LEU A 322 5.68 -12.38 -16.15
CA LEU A 322 5.99 -11.57 -17.33
C LEU A 322 5.53 -12.26 -18.62
N LEU A 323 5.89 -13.53 -18.80
CA LEU A 323 5.57 -14.30 -20.01
C LEU A 323 4.07 -14.65 -20.09
N ASP A 324 3.42 -14.97 -18.96
CA ASP A 324 1.98 -15.21 -18.94
C ASP A 324 1.20 -13.96 -19.36
N ASN A 325 1.60 -12.79 -18.89
CA ASN A 325 1.01 -11.52 -19.31
C ASN A 325 1.23 -11.28 -20.81
N ALA A 326 2.44 -11.51 -21.31
CA ALA A 326 2.78 -11.32 -22.71
C ALA A 326 2.03 -12.28 -23.64
N ILE A 327 1.97 -13.56 -23.31
CA ILE A 327 1.24 -14.61 -24.05
C ILE A 327 -0.28 -14.29 -24.05
N HIS A 328 -0.83 -13.91 -22.89
CA HIS A 328 -2.24 -13.57 -22.77
C HIS A 328 -2.61 -12.33 -23.59
N ALA A 329 -1.75 -11.31 -23.62
CA ALA A 329 -1.97 -10.10 -24.40
C ALA A 329 -1.82 -10.37 -25.91
N ALA A 330 -0.78 -11.09 -26.32
CA ALA A 330 -0.54 -11.45 -27.73
C ALA A 330 -1.67 -12.31 -28.30
N GLY A 331 -2.18 -13.29 -27.54
CA GLY A 331 -3.26 -14.17 -27.97
C GLY A 331 -4.61 -13.48 -28.25
N LYS A 332 -4.75 -12.20 -27.89
CA LYS A 332 -5.94 -11.38 -28.18
C LYS A 332 -5.82 -10.56 -29.47
N THR A 333 -4.70 -10.67 -30.18
CA THR A 333 -4.43 -9.87 -31.39
C THR A 333 -4.58 -10.72 -32.65
N GLU A 334 -4.81 -10.08 -33.80
CA GLU A 334 -4.92 -10.78 -35.10
C GLU A 334 -3.56 -11.29 -35.60
N LYS A 335 -2.47 -10.66 -35.22
CA LYS A 335 -1.09 -11.05 -35.57
C LYS A 335 -0.27 -11.22 -34.30
N PRO A 336 -0.46 -12.34 -33.58
CA PRO A 336 0.21 -12.56 -32.31
C PRO A 336 1.70 -12.82 -32.50
N PHE A 337 2.52 -12.05 -31.79
CA PHE A 337 3.97 -12.28 -31.73
C PHE A 337 4.51 -12.07 -30.33
N LEU A 338 5.61 -12.74 -30.03
CA LEU A 338 6.41 -12.62 -28.83
C LEU A 338 7.88 -12.57 -29.19
N ARG A 339 8.55 -11.48 -28.89
CA ARG A 339 9.98 -11.27 -29.14
C ARG A 339 10.73 -11.16 -27.85
N LEU A 340 11.80 -11.93 -27.70
CA LEU A 340 12.67 -11.94 -26.53
C LEU A 340 14.08 -11.53 -26.92
N ASP A 341 14.71 -10.72 -26.08
CA ASP A 341 16.12 -10.38 -26.19
C ASP A 341 16.76 -10.41 -24.79
N MET A 342 17.84 -11.14 -24.67
CA MET A 342 18.58 -11.33 -23.42
C MET A 342 20.05 -11.08 -23.67
N HIS A 343 20.61 -10.09 -23.01
CA HIS A 343 22.03 -9.75 -23.17
C HIS A 343 22.61 -9.14 -21.88
N GLN A 344 23.94 -9.15 -21.81
CA GLN A 344 24.66 -8.49 -20.72
C GLN A 344 25.20 -7.16 -21.23
N LYS A 345 24.92 -6.08 -20.47
CA LYS A 345 25.38 -4.72 -20.83
C LYS A 345 25.66 -3.90 -19.57
N ASP A 346 26.80 -3.24 -19.54
CA ASP A 346 27.21 -2.28 -18.51
C ASP A 346 27.10 -2.82 -17.06
N GLY A 347 27.38 -4.12 -16.86
CA GLY A 347 27.25 -4.77 -15.54
C GLY A 347 25.84 -5.20 -15.16
N PHE A 348 24.89 -5.13 -16.10
CA PHE A 348 23.53 -5.61 -15.93
C PHE A 348 23.24 -6.79 -16.87
N PHE A 349 22.41 -7.71 -16.40
CA PHE A 349 21.67 -8.61 -17.26
C PHE A 349 20.37 -7.93 -17.66
N VAL A 350 20.16 -7.75 -18.94
CA VAL A 350 18.98 -7.09 -19.50
C VAL A 350 18.12 -8.13 -20.19
N PHE A 351 16.86 -8.20 -19.77
CA PHE A 351 15.82 -9.03 -20.35
C PHE A 351 14.74 -8.14 -20.95
N VAL A 352 14.54 -8.26 -22.25
CA VAL A 352 13.52 -7.52 -23.00
C VAL A 352 12.48 -8.49 -23.52
N CYS A 353 11.22 -8.22 -23.22
CA CYS A 353 10.08 -8.95 -23.75
C CYS A 353 9.14 -7.98 -24.46
N GLU A 354 8.95 -8.18 -25.76
CA GLU A 354 7.99 -7.42 -26.56
C GLU A 354 6.91 -8.36 -27.09
N ASN A 355 5.65 -7.98 -26.90
CA ASN A 355 4.51 -8.75 -27.37
C ASN A 355 3.51 -7.90 -28.14
N ALA A 356 2.76 -8.52 -29.05
CA ALA A 356 1.63 -7.87 -29.69
C ALA A 356 0.61 -7.43 -28.65
N ALA A 357 0.05 -6.24 -28.81
CA ALA A 357 -1.00 -5.70 -27.95
C ALA A 357 -2.11 -5.06 -28.78
N ALA A 358 -3.36 -5.30 -28.41
CA ALA A 358 -4.48 -4.65 -29.06
C ALA A 358 -4.48 -3.13 -28.76
N PRO A 359 -4.84 -2.28 -29.74
CA PRO A 359 -5.04 -0.85 -29.49
C PRO A 359 -6.15 -0.65 -28.47
N GLU A 360 -5.89 0.17 -27.45
CA GLU A 360 -6.91 0.51 -26.44
C GLU A 360 -7.98 1.44 -27.04
N PRO A 361 -9.27 1.25 -26.69
CA PRO A 361 -10.28 2.23 -27.03
C PRO A 361 -9.98 3.57 -26.34
N PRO A 362 -10.28 4.72 -26.97
CA PRO A 362 -10.00 6.04 -26.42
C PRO A 362 -10.73 6.24 -25.08
N GLU A 363 -10.02 6.78 -24.13
CA GLU A 363 -10.31 6.82 -22.71
C GLU A 363 -11.47 7.72 -22.28
N LYS A 364 -12.27 7.19 -21.32
CA LYS A 364 -12.89 8.03 -20.27
C LYS A 364 -12.64 7.51 -18.83
N ASN A 365 -11.91 6.42 -18.63
CA ASN A 365 -11.71 5.82 -17.29
C ASN A 365 -10.31 5.17 -17.09
N ALA A 366 -9.26 5.69 -17.69
CA ALA A 366 -7.90 5.11 -17.61
C ALA A 366 -7.34 5.01 -16.18
N GLU A 367 -7.50 6.05 -15.37
CA GLU A 367 -6.97 6.04 -13.99
C GLU A 367 -7.60 4.98 -13.07
N LYS A 368 -8.87 4.64 -13.26
CA LYS A 368 -9.54 3.63 -12.42
C LYS A 368 -9.31 2.20 -12.90
N ARG A 369 -9.06 1.97 -14.20
CA ARG A 369 -8.77 0.63 -14.74
C ARG A 369 -7.30 0.24 -14.63
N ALA A 370 -6.38 1.19 -14.68
CA ALA A 370 -4.95 0.94 -14.50
C ALA A 370 -4.65 0.31 -13.12
N VAL A 371 -5.35 0.74 -12.07
CA VAL A 371 -5.17 0.21 -10.70
C VAL A 371 -5.83 -1.17 -10.51
N THR A 372 -6.86 -1.52 -11.27
CA THR A 372 -7.63 -2.77 -11.08
C THR A 372 -7.30 -3.87 -12.09
N GLN A 373 -6.72 -3.56 -13.25
CA GLN A 373 -6.41 -4.53 -14.31
C GLN A 373 -4.92 -4.92 -14.40
N HIS A 374 -4.00 -4.16 -13.83
CA HIS A 374 -2.62 -4.59 -13.60
C HIS A 374 -2.64 -5.44 -12.33
N GLY A 375 -3.04 -6.69 -12.53
CA GLY A 375 -3.29 -7.63 -11.47
C GLY A 375 -2.06 -7.89 -10.62
N LEU A 376 -2.25 -8.69 -9.62
CA LEU A 376 -1.32 -9.17 -8.61
C LEU A 376 0.07 -9.56 -9.17
N GLY A 377 0.14 -10.04 -10.42
CA GLY A 377 1.40 -10.37 -11.11
C GLY A 377 2.35 -9.18 -11.29
N MET A 378 1.86 -7.99 -11.63
CA MET A 378 2.68 -6.79 -11.75
C MET A 378 3.25 -6.36 -10.38
N LYS A 379 2.42 -6.41 -9.32
CA LYS A 379 2.88 -6.12 -7.95
C LYS A 379 3.96 -7.10 -7.47
N ILE A 380 3.86 -8.38 -7.85
CA ILE A 380 4.89 -9.37 -7.53
C ILE A 380 6.19 -9.04 -8.24
N MET A 381 6.14 -8.71 -9.53
CA MET A 381 7.31 -8.31 -10.30
C MET A 381 7.97 -7.07 -9.71
N GLU A 382 7.20 -6.01 -9.43
CA GLU A 382 7.69 -4.79 -8.77
C GLU A 382 8.32 -5.08 -7.39
N GLN A 383 7.73 -5.97 -6.61
CA GLN A 383 8.26 -6.32 -5.29
C GLN A 383 9.56 -7.12 -5.36
N ILE A 384 9.70 -8.03 -6.35
CA ILE A 384 10.94 -8.78 -6.56
C ILE A 384 12.02 -7.81 -7.01
N ILE A 385 11.72 -6.96 -7.98
CA ILE A 385 12.64 -5.99 -8.58
C ILE A 385 13.10 -4.95 -7.54
N SER A 386 12.18 -4.33 -6.80
CA SER A 386 12.51 -3.29 -5.81
C SER A 386 13.41 -3.74 -4.66
N ARG A 387 13.42 -5.04 -4.33
CA ARG A 387 14.28 -5.59 -3.27
C ARG A 387 15.74 -5.73 -3.68
N HIS A 388 16.03 -5.76 -4.96
CA HIS A 388 17.37 -6.03 -5.48
C HIS A 388 18.01 -4.80 -6.13
N GLY A 389 17.33 -3.63 -6.11
CA GLY A 389 17.82 -2.39 -6.73
C GLY A 389 17.76 -2.42 -8.26
N ASP A 390 16.90 -3.26 -8.80
CA ASP A 390 16.75 -3.55 -10.21
C ASP A 390 15.84 -2.51 -10.89
N LEU A 391 15.97 -2.36 -12.21
CA LEU A 391 15.15 -1.46 -13.00
C LEU A 391 14.14 -2.26 -13.83
N MET A 392 12.89 -1.83 -13.83
CA MET A 392 11.85 -2.29 -14.73
C MET A 392 11.26 -1.10 -15.47
N GLU A 393 11.33 -1.15 -16.79
CA GLU A 393 10.75 -0.16 -17.68
C GLU A 393 9.66 -0.79 -18.51
N VAL A 394 8.56 -0.08 -18.66
CA VAL A 394 7.40 -0.53 -19.40
C VAL A 394 7.06 0.50 -20.46
N GLU A 395 7.17 0.09 -21.72
CA GLU A 395 6.88 0.93 -22.88
C GLU A 395 5.66 0.42 -23.63
N ARG A 396 4.77 1.33 -23.98
CA ARG A 396 3.65 1.05 -24.85
C ARG A 396 3.92 1.62 -26.24
N LEU A 397 4.04 0.73 -27.21
CA LEU A 397 4.28 1.07 -28.61
C LEU A 397 2.99 0.93 -29.42
N THR A 398 2.97 1.44 -30.64
CA THR A 398 1.80 1.30 -31.53
C THR A 398 1.64 -0.17 -31.95
N GLY A 399 0.71 -0.89 -31.32
CA GLY A 399 0.41 -2.30 -31.58
C GLY A 399 1.29 -3.30 -30.85
N SER A 400 2.20 -2.86 -29.97
CA SER A 400 3.00 -3.73 -29.10
C SER A 400 3.21 -3.17 -27.70
N TYR A 401 3.63 -4.04 -26.79
CA TYR A 401 3.94 -3.74 -25.41
C TYR A 401 5.31 -4.32 -25.10
N ARG A 402 6.23 -3.51 -24.59
CA ARG A 402 7.59 -3.90 -24.26
C ARG A 402 7.85 -3.74 -22.78
N ILE A 403 8.39 -4.77 -22.16
CA ILE A 403 8.91 -4.74 -20.79
C ILE A 403 10.40 -4.98 -20.86
N THR A 404 11.17 -4.12 -20.22
CA THR A 404 12.60 -4.27 -20.03
C THR A 404 12.89 -4.45 -18.55
N VAL A 405 13.59 -5.51 -18.19
CA VAL A 405 14.07 -5.78 -16.84
C VAL A 405 15.59 -5.80 -16.85
N ALA A 406 16.22 -5.00 -16.01
CA ALA A 406 17.68 -4.95 -15.87
C ALA A 406 18.06 -5.35 -14.44
N LEU A 407 18.82 -6.45 -14.30
CA LEU A 407 19.30 -7.00 -13.04
C LEU A 407 20.80 -6.72 -12.89
N PRO A 408 21.27 -6.04 -11.84
CA PRO A 408 22.70 -5.78 -11.65
C PRO A 408 23.45 -7.08 -11.38
N LEU A 409 24.51 -7.37 -12.13
CA LEU A 409 25.31 -8.59 -12.00
C LEU A 409 26.28 -8.55 -10.81
N VAL A 410 26.52 -7.35 -10.27
CA VAL A 410 27.32 -7.17 -9.05
C VAL A 410 26.35 -6.96 -7.91
N THR A 411 26.27 -7.89 -6.99
CA THR A 411 25.58 -7.68 -5.69
C THR A 411 26.23 -6.48 -5.01
N LEU A 412 25.51 -5.36 -4.92
CA LEU A 412 25.85 -4.30 -3.99
C LEU A 412 25.81 -4.95 -2.60
N SER A 413 26.98 -5.25 -2.05
CA SER A 413 27.09 -5.71 -0.67
C SER A 413 26.44 -4.64 0.20
N ASN A 414 25.27 -4.93 0.77
CA ASN A 414 24.70 -4.13 1.84
C ASN A 414 25.62 -4.18 3.04
N ASN A 415 26.63 -3.28 3.04
CA ASN A 415 27.31 -2.83 4.25
C ASN A 415 26.56 -1.58 4.74
N ALA A 416 25.64 -1.73 5.70
CA ALA A 416 25.34 -0.77 6.76
C ALA A 416 24.34 -1.39 7.75
#